data_5b393f44df74b35a76c69f37642c4e61
#
_entry.id   5b393f44df74b35a76c69f37642c4e61
#
_cell.length_a   1.000
_cell.length_b   1.000
_cell.length_c   1.000
_cell.angle_alpha   90.00
_cell.angle_beta   90.00
_cell.angle_gamma   90.00
#
_symmetry.space_group_name_H-M   'P 1'
#
loop_
_entity.id
_entity.type
_entity.pdbx_description
1 polymer ?
#
loop_
_entity_poly.entity_id
_entity_poly.type
_entity_poly.pdbx_seq_one_letter_code
_entity_poly.pdbx_strand_id
1 'polypeptide(L)'
;MSQAAVAEHDLGIEPAESPLTPESWGKLGMWVFLAADAMSFGGLLAGYGALRYGDPTWPVPKEILGVQLTAFMTFLLICSSVTMVEALAAIRQGDQHGLRRFLMLTVMGGMTFLGLQAFEWTKLILHEGQSIARNNFGATFFILTGFHGCHVFGGVTYLSAVLGRSVRGVAGAVVTAAVAVACTLGLIVVTSATLSGLVAVIAAAAGAGVVLLTANLLAGGTPVYDAHNNNEVEIAALYWHFVDLIWILVFTFVYLI
;
A
#
# COMPACT_ATOMS: atom_id res chain seq x y z
N MET A 1 -44.54 11.72 -9.39
CA MET A 1 -43.88 10.45 -9.07
C MET A 1 -44.88 9.32 -9.36
N SER A 2 -44.57 8.37 -10.23
CA SER A 2 -45.49 7.30 -10.57
C SER A 2 -45.57 6.29 -9.42
N GLN A 3 -46.72 5.63 -9.23
CA GLN A 3 -46.89 4.58 -8.21
C GLN A 3 -45.85 3.45 -8.33
N ALA A 4 -45.30 3.23 -9.52
CA ALA A 4 -44.23 2.27 -9.77
C ALA A 4 -42.90 2.67 -9.08
N ALA A 5 -42.54 3.96 -9.09
CA ALA A 5 -41.32 4.44 -8.43
C ALA A 5 -41.38 4.37 -6.89
N VAL A 6 -42.59 4.50 -6.32
CA VAL A 6 -42.81 4.34 -4.88
C VAL A 6 -42.74 2.86 -4.46
N ALA A 7 -43.25 1.95 -5.30
CA ALA A 7 -43.22 0.51 -5.03
C ALA A 7 -41.77 -0.08 -5.13
N GLU A 8 -40.94 0.45 -6.02
CA GLU A 8 -39.53 0.05 -6.12
C GLU A 8 -38.72 0.50 -4.90
N HIS A 9 -39.02 1.66 -4.33
CA HIS A 9 -38.33 2.15 -3.11
C HIS A 9 -38.69 1.31 -1.86
N ASP A 10 -39.94 0.83 -1.78
CA ASP A 10 -40.43 -0.02 -0.67
C ASP A 10 -39.87 -1.47 -0.73
N LEU A 11 -39.42 -1.92 -1.89
CA LEU A 11 -38.84 -3.27 -2.06
C LEU A 11 -37.31 -3.29 -1.81
N GLY A 12 -36.69 -2.17 -1.46
CA GLY A 12 -35.23 -2.06 -1.27
C GLY A 12 -34.42 -2.36 -2.56
N ILE A 13 -35.09 -2.32 -3.72
CA ILE A 13 -34.44 -2.43 -5.01
C ILE A 13 -33.90 -1.03 -5.33
N GLU A 14 -32.60 -0.85 -5.21
CA GLU A 14 -31.98 0.37 -5.71
C GLU A 14 -32.27 0.49 -7.22
N PRO A 15 -32.67 1.68 -7.71
CA PRO A 15 -32.91 1.87 -9.14
C PRO A 15 -31.63 1.51 -9.89
N ALA A 16 -31.78 0.71 -10.96
CA ALA A 16 -30.68 0.33 -11.82
C ALA A 16 -29.90 1.60 -12.20
N GLU A 17 -28.63 1.66 -11.78
CA GLU A 17 -27.79 2.83 -11.99
C GLU A 17 -27.67 3.12 -13.49
N SER A 18 -27.88 4.36 -13.88
CA SER A 18 -27.59 4.81 -15.23
C SER A 18 -26.09 4.56 -15.51
N PRO A 19 -25.71 4.15 -16.73
CA PRO A 19 -24.29 4.03 -17.10
C PRO A 19 -23.46 5.28 -16.88
N LEU A 20 -24.10 6.42 -16.63
CA LEU A 20 -23.49 7.72 -16.36
C LEU A 20 -23.46 8.08 -14.87
N THR A 21 -24.11 7.31 -14.00
CA THR A 21 -24.06 7.51 -12.55
C THR A 21 -23.06 6.55 -11.93
N PRO A 22 -22.03 7.03 -11.22
CA PRO A 22 -21.07 6.14 -10.57
C PRO A 22 -21.76 5.35 -9.45
N GLU A 23 -21.48 4.05 -9.36
CA GLU A 23 -21.97 3.15 -8.30
C GLU A 23 -21.74 3.70 -6.88
N SER A 24 -20.67 4.48 -6.69
CA SER A 24 -20.47 5.25 -5.48
C SER A 24 -19.56 6.45 -5.76
N TRP A 25 -19.87 7.59 -5.13
CA TRP A 25 -19.04 8.79 -5.19
C TRP A 25 -17.62 8.53 -4.67
N GLY A 26 -17.46 7.63 -3.71
CA GLY A 26 -16.15 7.24 -3.18
C GLY A 26 -15.28 6.54 -4.22
N LYS A 27 -15.85 5.62 -4.99
CA LYS A 27 -15.13 4.95 -6.10
C LYS A 27 -14.73 5.94 -7.18
N LEU A 28 -15.65 6.82 -7.59
CA LEU A 28 -15.32 7.86 -8.58
C LEU A 28 -14.19 8.75 -8.07
N GLY A 29 -14.27 9.22 -6.82
CA GLY A 29 -13.20 10.03 -6.21
C GLY A 29 -11.87 9.30 -6.20
N MET A 30 -11.85 8.01 -5.86
CA MET A 30 -10.63 7.20 -5.90
C MET A 30 -10.09 7.09 -7.33
N TRP A 31 -10.91 6.84 -8.33
CA TRP A 31 -10.46 6.76 -9.72
C TRP A 31 -9.84 8.07 -10.22
N VAL A 32 -10.46 9.21 -9.89
CA VAL A 32 -9.90 10.53 -10.25
C VAL A 32 -8.56 10.77 -9.54
N PHE A 33 -8.46 10.40 -8.25
CA PHE A 33 -7.22 10.48 -7.49
C PHE A 33 -6.12 9.61 -8.12
N LEU A 34 -6.41 8.34 -8.42
CA LEU A 34 -5.46 7.42 -9.04
C LEU A 34 -4.99 7.89 -10.42
N ALA A 35 -5.90 8.46 -11.22
CA ALA A 35 -5.54 9.04 -12.53
C ALA A 35 -4.57 10.22 -12.37
N ALA A 36 -4.83 11.13 -11.44
CA ALA A 36 -3.95 12.26 -11.16
C ALA A 36 -2.58 11.79 -10.64
N ASP A 37 -2.57 10.78 -9.77
CA ASP A 37 -1.35 10.23 -9.19
C ASP A 37 -0.52 9.45 -10.23
N ALA A 38 -1.17 8.73 -11.14
CA ALA A 38 -0.51 8.09 -12.29
C ALA A 38 0.22 9.11 -13.18
N MET A 39 -0.36 10.31 -13.39
CA MET A 39 0.31 11.39 -14.11
C MET A 39 1.53 11.92 -13.36
N SER A 40 1.45 12.01 -12.02
CA SER A 40 2.57 12.44 -11.17
C SER A 40 3.74 11.46 -11.25
N PHE A 41 3.48 10.17 -11.09
CA PHE A 41 4.50 9.12 -11.27
C PHE A 41 5.03 9.06 -12.71
N GLY A 42 4.15 9.22 -13.70
CA GLY A 42 4.54 9.30 -15.12
C GLY A 42 5.52 10.44 -15.37
N GLY A 43 5.28 11.61 -14.80
CA GLY A 43 6.18 12.75 -14.86
C GLY A 43 7.54 12.48 -14.20
N LEU A 44 7.55 11.85 -13.01
CA LEU A 44 8.78 11.46 -12.32
C LEU A 44 9.60 10.42 -13.12
N LEU A 45 8.94 9.40 -13.67
CA LEU A 45 9.58 8.38 -14.51
C LEU A 45 10.13 8.97 -15.82
N ALA A 46 9.39 9.87 -16.46
CA ALA A 46 9.86 10.58 -17.65
C ALA A 46 11.07 11.46 -17.33
N GLY A 47 11.05 12.16 -16.20
CA GLY A 47 12.19 12.94 -15.71
C GLY A 47 13.42 12.08 -15.44
N TYR A 48 13.23 10.91 -14.78
CA TYR A 48 14.28 9.93 -14.59
C TYR A 48 14.89 9.48 -15.92
N GLY A 49 14.06 9.11 -16.90
CA GLY A 49 14.51 8.68 -18.23
C GLY A 49 15.25 9.77 -18.98
N ALA A 50 14.78 11.01 -18.95
CA ALA A 50 15.41 12.14 -19.60
C ALA A 50 16.79 12.46 -19.02
N LEU A 51 16.92 12.48 -17.69
CA LEU A 51 18.20 12.73 -17.02
C LEU A 51 19.17 11.58 -17.23
N ARG A 52 18.71 10.34 -17.20
CA ARG A 52 19.51 9.17 -17.46
C ARG A 52 20.10 9.18 -18.89
N TYR A 53 19.26 9.48 -19.88
CA TYR A 53 19.72 9.55 -21.28
C TYR A 53 20.70 10.71 -21.53
N GLY A 54 20.55 11.82 -20.82
CA GLY A 54 21.38 13.01 -20.95
C GLY A 54 22.71 12.97 -20.19
N ASP A 55 22.91 12.01 -19.28
CA ASP A 55 24.09 11.96 -18.40
C ASP A 55 24.99 10.74 -18.75
N PRO A 56 26.11 10.96 -19.44
CA PRO A 56 27.06 9.88 -19.80
C PRO A 56 27.76 9.26 -18.58
N THR A 57 27.66 9.88 -17.40
CA THR A 57 28.26 9.38 -16.15
C THR A 57 27.25 8.61 -15.29
N TRP A 58 26.08 8.27 -15.87
CA TRP A 58 25.05 7.53 -15.15
C TRP A 58 25.55 6.15 -14.70
N PRO A 59 25.46 5.85 -13.40
CA PRO A 59 25.96 4.58 -12.90
C PRO A 59 25.12 3.40 -13.42
N VAL A 60 25.75 2.25 -13.54
CA VAL A 60 25.03 1.01 -13.90
C VAL A 60 24.20 0.53 -12.70
N PRO A 61 22.87 0.49 -12.79
CA PRO A 61 22.03 0.19 -11.62
C PRO A 61 22.35 -1.15 -10.97
N LYS A 62 22.65 -2.18 -11.76
CA LYS A 62 22.95 -3.53 -11.28
C LYS A 62 24.21 -3.64 -10.41
N GLU A 63 25.14 -2.68 -10.51
CA GLU A 63 26.38 -2.68 -9.75
C GLU A 63 26.20 -1.99 -8.37
N ILE A 64 25.25 -1.07 -8.27
CA ILE A 64 25.03 -0.23 -7.08
C ILE A 64 23.81 -0.70 -6.29
N LEU A 65 22.75 -1.10 -7.01
CA LEU A 65 21.48 -1.47 -6.41
C LEU A 65 21.41 -2.96 -6.11
N GLY A 66 20.77 -3.32 -5.00
CA GLY A 66 20.54 -4.70 -4.60
C GLY A 66 19.39 -5.36 -5.36
N VAL A 67 19.52 -5.56 -6.69
CA VAL A 67 18.44 -6.06 -7.57
C VAL A 67 17.76 -7.32 -7.03
N GLN A 68 18.49 -8.24 -6.39
CA GLN A 68 17.91 -9.45 -5.80
C GLN A 68 16.98 -9.13 -4.62
N LEU A 69 17.39 -8.20 -3.75
CA LEU A 69 16.57 -7.76 -2.62
C LEU A 69 15.31 -7.08 -3.14
N THR A 70 15.46 -6.19 -4.11
CA THR A 70 14.32 -5.43 -4.66
C THR A 70 13.37 -6.33 -5.46
N ALA A 71 13.89 -7.37 -6.15
CA ALA A 71 13.05 -8.40 -6.77
C ALA A 71 12.22 -9.16 -5.72
N PHE A 72 12.83 -9.50 -4.57
CA PHE A 72 12.10 -10.10 -3.44
C PHE A 72 11.03 -9.15 -2.88
N MET A 73 11.35 -7.86 -2.73
CA MET A 73 10.39 -6.83 -2.31
C MET A 73 9.21 -6.70 -3.28
N THR A 74 9.48 -6.75 -4.58
CA THR A 74 8.46 -6.76 -5.63
C THR A 74 7.56 -7.98 -5.52
N PHE A 75 8.14 -9.18 -5.37
CA PHE A 75 7.38 -10.40 -5.16
C PHE A 75 6.49 -10.33 -3.90
N LEU A 76 7.02 -9.77 -2.81
CA LEU A 76 6.28 -9.58 -1.56
C LEU A 76 5.04 -8.69 -1.76
N LEU A 77 5.18 -7.57 -2.51
CA LEU A 77 4.05 -6.69 -2.81
C LEU A 77 3.00 -7.39 -3.68
N ILE A 78 3.42 -8.11 -4.73
CA ILE A 78 2.50 -8.91 -5.56
C ILE A 78 1.73 -9.91 -4.70
N CYS A 79 2.40 -10.62 -3.78
CA CYS A 79 1.72 -11.51 -2.84
C CYS A 79 0.73 -10.75 -1.95
N SER A 80 1.07 -9.54 -1.51
CA SER A 80 0.16 -8.71 -0.70
C SER A 80 -1.06 -8.23 -1.51
N SER A 81 -0.91 -8.00 -2.80
CA SER A 81 -2.03 -7.73 -3.71
C SER A 81 -2.99 -8.92 -3.82
N VAL A 82 -2.47 -10.15 -3.88
CA VAL A 82 -3.32 -11.37 -3.85
C VAL A 82 -4.09 -11.46 -2.53
N THR A 83 -3.43 -11.23 -1.40
CA THR A 83 -4.13 -11.26 -0.10
C THR A 83 -5.20 -10.16 0.00
N MET A 84 -5.04 -9.03 -0.66
CA MET A 84 -6.07 -7.99 -0.73
C MET A 84 -7.30 -8.43 -1.54
N VAL A 85 -7.10 -9.14 -2.66
CA VAL A 85 -8.20 -9.74 -3.44
C VAL A 85 -8.97 -10.75 -2.59
N GLU A 86 -8.28 -11.62 -1.86
CA GLU A 86 -8.90 -12.60 -0.97
C GLU A 86 -9.67 -11.92 0.18
N ALA A 87 -9.18 -10.79 0.71
CA ALA A 87 -9.90 -10.01 1.71
C ALA A 87 -11.24 -9.50 1.17
N LEU A 88 -11.24 -8.96 -0.05
CA LEU A 88 -12.46 -8.49 -0.71
C LEU A 88 -13.41 -9.65 -1.06
N ALA A 89 -12.89 -10.77 -1.53
CA ALA A 89 -13.69 -11.96 -1.80
C ALA A 89 -14.35 -12.52 -0.52
N ALA A 90 -13.62 -12.55 0.60
CA ALA A 90 -14.13 -13.00 1.88
C ALA A 90 -15.31 -12.13 2.37
N ILE A 91 -15.18 -10.80 2.32
CA ILE A 91 -16.27 -9.92 2.79
C ILE A 91 -17.50 -10.01 1.90
N ARG A 92 -17.34 -10.16 0.59
CA ARG A 92 -18.47 -10.37 -0.34
C ARG A 92 -19.24 -11.67 -0.05
N GLN A 93 -18.59 -12.64 0.58
CA GLN A 93 -19.21 -13.89 1.07
C GLN A 93 -19.70 -13.77 2.52
N GLY A 94 -19.55 -12.62 3.17
CA GLY A 94 -19.91 -12.40 4.57
C GLY A 94 -18.92 -12.96 5.60
N ASP A 95 -17.75 -13.45 5.16
CA ASP A 95 -16.72 -14.01 6.04
C ASP A 95 -15.86 -12.87 6.66
N GLN A 96 -16.22 -12.47 7.88
CA GLN A 96 -15.52 -11.47 8.67
C GLN A 96 -14.12 -11.92 9.12
N HIS A 97 -13.95 -13.21 9.39
CA HIS A 97 -12.66 -13.75 9.80
C HIS A 97 -11.67 -13.78 8.64
N GLY A 98 -12.12 -14.17 7.46
CA GLY A 98 -11.35 -14.12 6.23
C GLY A 98 -10.92 -12.69 5.90
N LEU A 99 -11.85 -11.73 5.93
CA LEU A 99 -11.55 -10.31 5.73
C LEU A 99 -10.41 -9.84 6.64
N ARG A 100 -10.54 -10.03 7.95
CA ARG A 100 -9.54 -9.55 8.92
C ARG A 100 -8.18 -10.22 8.74
N ARG A 101 -8.19 -11.54 8.50
CA ARG A 101 -6.98 -12.34 8.29
C ARG A 101 -6.21 -11.84 7.05
N PHE A 102 -6.89 -11.69 5.93
CA PHE A 102 -6.25 -11.31 4.69
C PHE A 102 -5.84 -9.83 4.66
N LEU A 103 -6.67 -8.92 5.20
CA LEU A 103 -6.26 -7.51 5.37
C LEU A 103 -5.00 -7.38 6.22
N MET A 104 -4.90 -8.16 7.29
CA MET A 104 -3.72 -8.15 8.14
C MET A 104 -2.48 -8.64 7.40
N LEU A 105 -2.59 -9.70 6.60
CA LEU A 105 -1.47 -10.17 5.77
C LEU A 105 -1.03 -9.11 4.76
N THR A 106 -1.97 -8.37 4.17
CA THR A 106 -1.68 -7.26 3.27
C THR A 106 -0.93 -6.13 3.99
N VAL A 107 -1.40 -5.72 5.17
CA VAL A 107 -0.73 -4.70 6.01
C VAL A 107 0.69 -5.12 6.38
N MET A 108 0.86 -6.37 6.80
CA MET A 108 2.19 -6.92 7.13
C MET A 108 3.12 -6.91 5.91
N GLY A 109 2.62 -7.26 4.73
CA GLY A 109 3.37 -7.20 3.48
C GLY A 109 3.90 -5.79 3.19
N GLY A 110 3.03 -4.78 3.28
CA GLY A 110 3.38 -3.37 3.10
C GLY A 110 4.37 -2.85 4.15
N MET A 111 4.19 -3.21 5.42
CA MET A 111 5.13 -2.83 6.49
C MET A 111 6.52 -3.46 6.27
N THR A 112 6.56 -4.74 5.88
CA THR A 112 7.82 -5.45 5.59
C THR A 112 8.52 -4.79 4.40
N PHE A 113 7.78 -4.42 3.35
CA PHE A 113 8.33 -3.68 2.20
C PHE A 113 8.98 -2.37 2.64
N LEU A 114 8.31 -1.54 3.45
CA LEU A 114 8.86 -0.26 3.94
C LEU A 114 10.13 -0.46 4.79
N GLY A 115 10.18 -1.50 5.59
CA GLY A 115 11.37 -1.85 6.36
C GLY A 115 12.55 -2.26 5.46
N LEU A 116 12.30 -3.06 4.43
CA LEU A 116 13.31 -3.46 3.45
C LEU A 116 13.79 -2.27 2.62
N GLN A 117 12.89 -1.36 2.25
CA GLN A 117 13.22 -0.12 1.55
C GLN A 117 14.15 0.77 2.41
N ALA A 118 13.85 0.91 3.70
CA ALA A 118 14.71 1.65 4.63
C ALA A 118 16.10 1.00 4.76
N PHE A 119 16.17 -0.33 4.78
CA PHE A 119 17.43 -1.08 4.79
C PHE A 119 18.23 -0.83 3.50
N GLU A 120 17.60 -0.92 2.33
CA GLU A 120 18.25 -0.65 1.05
C GLU A 120 18.81 0.78 0.99
N TRP A 121 18.01 1.76 1.38
CA TRP A 121 18.45 3.16 1.41
C TRP A 121 19.62 3.39 2.36
N THR A 122 19.57 2.82 3.56
CA THR A 122 20.66 2.94 4.54
C THR A 122 21.96 2.34 4.00
N LYS A 123 21.87 1.16 3.36
CA LYS A 123 23.01 0.55 2.70
C LYS A 123 23.57 1.44 1.58
N LEU A 124 22.70 1.97 0.74
CA LEU A 124 23.07 2.81 -0.40
C LEU A 124 23.75 4.12 0.06
N ILE A 125 23.27 4.73 1.15
CA ILE A 125 23.84 5.96 1.72
C ILE A 125 25.17 5.68 2.41
N LEU A 126 25.26 4.64 3.25
CA LEU A 126 26.44 4.40 4.10
C LEU A 126 27.57 3.69 3.38
N HIS A 127 27.27 2.74 2.49
CA HIS A 127 28.30 1.94 1.79
C HIS A 127 28.65 2.51 0.41
N GLU A 128 27.65 2.93 -0.37
CA GLU A 128 27.88 3.46 -1.72
C GLU A 128 28.02 5.00 -1.72
N GLY A 129 27.79 5.63 -0.57
CA GLY A 129 27.87 7.09 -0.39
C GLY A 129 26.92 7.85 -1.31
N GLN A 130 25.82 7.22 -1.77
CA GLN A 130 24.81 7.88 -2.58
C GLN A 130 23.95 8.81 -1.73
N SER A 131 23.58 9.95 -2.29
CA SER A 131 22.67 10.89 -1.64
C SER A 131 21.90 11.70 -2.68
N ILE A 132 20.84 12.37 -2.26
CA ILE A 132 20.04 13.25 -3.12
C ILE A 132 20.90 14.35 -3.76
N ALA A 133 21.93 14.83 -3.06
CA ALA A 133 22.79 15.94 -3.49
C ALA A 133 24.04 15.50 -4.27
N ARG A 134 24.32 14.20 -4.37
CA ARG A 134 25.59 13.72 -4.96
C ARG A 134 25.60 13.76 -6.49
N ASN A 135 24.55 13.27 -7.11
CA ASN A 135 24.42 13.17 -8.57
C ASN A 135 22.95 13.08 -8.99
N ASN A 136 22.71 13.20 -10.30
CA ASN A 136 21.36 13.11 -10.86
C ASN A 136 20.69 11.75 -10.62
N PHE A 137 21.47 10.67 -10.60
CA PHE A 137 20.96 9.33 -10.26
C PHE A 137 20.44 9.30 -8.83
N GLY A 138 21.24 9.71 -7.83
CA GLY A 138 20.81 9.74 -6.44
C GLY A 138 19.56 10.61 -6.24
N ALA A 139 19.56 11.82 -6.84
CA ALA A 139 18.41 12.71 -6.74
C ALA A 139 17.12 12.05 -7.25
N THR A 140 17.13 11.53 -8.46
CA THR A 140 15.94 10.93 -9.08
C THR A 140 15.53 9.61 -8.41
N PHE A 141 16.51 8.78 -8.03
CA PHE A 141 16.27 7.51 -7.33
C PHE A 141 15.56 7.73 -6.00
N PHE A 142 16.11 8.59 -5.11
CA PHE A 142 15.52 8.82 -3.79
C PHE A 142 14.18 9.55 -3.87
N ILE A 143 13.99 10.47 -4.83
CA ILE A 143 12.71 11.15 -5.02
C ILE A 143 11.66 10.16 -5.50
N LEU A 144 11.94 9.37 -6.53
CA LEU A 144 10.98 8.45 -7.12
C LEU A 144 10.59 7.32 -6.15
N THR A 145 11.59 6.65 -5.55
CA THR A 145 11.34 5.56 -4.60
C THR A 145 10.78 6.08 -3.27
N GLY A 146 11.14 7.29 -2.86
CA GLY A 146 10.58 7.95 -1.68
C GLY A 146 9.13 8.36 -1.87
N PHE A 147 8.78 8.93 -3.01
CA PHE A 147 7.41 9.26 -3.34
C PHE A 147 6.53 8.00 -3.34
N HIS A 148 7.02 6.90 -3.95
CA HIS A 148 6.35 5.60 -3.85
C HIS A 148 6.26 5.10 -2.40
N GLY A 149 7.33 5.18 -1.63
CA GLY A 149 7.34 4.79 -0.20
C GLY A 149 6.30 5.53 0.63
N CYS A 150 6.09 6.83 0.38
CA CYS A 150 5.01 7.60 1.01
C CYS A 150 3.62 7.04 0.66
N HIS A 151 3.40 6.59 -0.58
CA HIS A 151 2.15 5.97 -1.00
C HIS A 151 1.94 4.61 -0.35
N VAL A 152 2.96 3.76 -0.26
CA VAL A 152 2.89 2.50 0.49
C VAL A 152 2.58 2.75 1.97
N PHE A 153 3.22 3.75 2.59
CA PHE A 153 2.96 4.13 3.97
C PHE A 153 1.51 4.61 4.18
N GLY A 154 1.02 5.45 3.28
CA GLY A 154 -0.39 5.87 3.25
C GLY A 154 -1.35 4.69 3.10
N GLY A 155 -1.03 3.74 2.20
CA GLY A 155 -1.80 2.52 1.99
C GLY A 155 -1.84 1.61 3.22
N VAL A 156 -0.70 1.36 3.85
CA VAL A 156 -0.61 0.61 5.12
C VAL A 156 -1.47 1.26 6.20
N THR A 157 -1.41 2.59 6.33
CA THR A 157 -2.21 3.33 7.30
C THR A 157 -3.70 3.21 7.00
N TYR A 158 -4.10 3.36 5.74
CA TYR A 158 -5.48 3.25 5.30
C TYR A 158 -6.04 1.84 5.50
N LEU A 159 -5.32 0.80 5.06
CA LEU A 159 -5.72 -0.60 5.25
C LEU A 159 -5.82 -0.97 6.74
N SER A 160 -4.93 -0.42 7.57
CA SER A 160 -4.99 -0.60 9.02
C SER A 160 -6.21 0.07 9.64
N ALA A 161 -6.61 1.24 9.14
CA ALA A 161 -7.85 1.90 9.55
C ALA A 161 -9.09 1.06 9.16
N VAL A 162 -9.13 0.52 7.94
CA VAL A 162 -10.21 -0.38 7.47
C VAL A 162 -10.25 -1.65 8.34
N LEU A 163 -9.11 -2.25 8.62
CA LEU A 163 -8.99 -3.43 9.51
C LEU A 163 -9.54 -3.11 10.91
N GLY A 164 -9.12 -2.01 11.52
CA GLY A 164 -9.58 -1.60 12.84
C GLY A 164 -11.09 -1.28 12.88
N ARG A 165 -11.59 -0.65 11.82
CA ARG A 165 -13.02 -0.35 11.66
C ARG A 165 -13.87 -1.62 11.55
N SER A 166 -13.36 -2.67 10.93
CA SER A 166 -14.04 -3.98 10.85
C SER A 166 -14.29 -4.61 12.21
N VAL A 167 -13.61 -4.16 13.26
CA VAL A 167 -13.68 -4.74 14.61
C VAL A 167 -14.42 -3.83 15.59
N ARG A 168 -14.10 -2.53 15.62
CA ARG A 168 -14.60 -1.56 16.65
C ARG A 168 -15.17 -0.28 16.05
N GLY A 169 -15.46 -0.24 14.77
CA GLY A 169 -15.92 0.99 14.12
C GLY A 169 -14.82 2.08 14.12
N VAL A 170 -15.23 3.35 14.29
CA VAL A 170 -14.30 4.49 14.17
C VAL A 170 -13.17 4.45 15.20
N ALA A 171 -13.48 4.08 16.46
CA ALA A 171 -12.45 3.98 17.50
C ALA A 171 -11.39 2.91 17.16
N GLY A 172 -11.82 1.76 16.63
CA GLY A 172 -10.91 0.72 16.16
C GLY A 172 -10.05 1.20 15.00
N ALA A 173 -10.63 1.93 14.04
CA ALA A 173 -9.89 2.49 12.90
C ALA A 173 -8.74 3.39 13.37
N VAL A 174 -9.02 4.33 14.27
CA VAL A 174 -8.02 5.27 14.79
C VAL A 174 -6.90 4.55 15.54
N VAL A 175 -7.26 3.64 16.46
CA VAL A 175 -6.26 2.91 17.27
C VAL A 175 -5.39 2.02 16.38
N THR A 176 -5.98 1.24 15.47
CA THR A 176 -5.21 0.32 14.63
C THR A 176 -4.32 1.06 13.64
N ALA A 177 -4.80 2.17 13.05
CA ALA A 177 -3.98 3.01 12.20
C ALA A 177 -2.81 3.65 12.98
N ALA A 178 -3.05 4.18 14.17
CA ALA A 178 -2.00 4.76 15.02
C ALA A 178 -0.93 3.72 15.41
N VAL A 179 -1.35 2.49 15.77
CA VAL A 179 -0.43 1.39 16.07
C VAL A 179 0.37 0.99 14.82
N ALA A 180 -0.28 0.88 13.65
CA ALA A 180 0.41 0.55 12.40
C ALA A 180 1.46 1.61 12.02
N VAL A 181 1.12 2.89 12.14
CA VAL A 181 2.06 4.01 11.93
C VAL A 181 3.24 3.92 12.89
N ALA A 182 3.00 3.75 14.19
CA ALA A 182 4.04 3.63 15.19
C ALA A 182 4.97 2.42 14.93
N CYS A 183 4.38 1.26 14.59
CA CYS A 183 5.14 0.06 14.26
C CYS A 183 5.98 0.23 12.99
N THR A 184 5.41 0.86 11.94
CA THR A 184 6.13 1.10 10.68
C THR A 184 7.30 2.08 10.88
N LEU A 185 7.08 3.17 11.60
CA LEU A 185 8.14 4.11 11.94
C LEU A 185 9.22 3.46 12.82
N GLY A 186 8.82 2.68 13.81
CA GLY A 186 9.74 1.91 14.64
C GLY A 186 10.58 0.92 13.81
N LEU A 187 9.96 0.23 12.85
CA LEU A 187 10.63 -0.68 11.93
C LEU A 187 11.67 0.06 11.07
N ILE A 188 11.31 1.21 10.50
CA ILE A 188 12.22 2.07 9.72
C ILE A 188 13.41 2.50 10.56
N VAL A 189 13.18 2.99 11.79
CA VAL A 189 14.24 3.43 12.69
C VAL A 189 15.18 2.27 13.07
N VAL A 190 14.63 1.11 13.45
CA VAL A 190 15.44 -0.06 13.83
C VAL A 190 16.28 -0.55 12.66
N THR A 191 15.70 -0.64 11.46
CA THR A 191 16.46 -1.09 10.26
C THR A 191 17.54 -0.10 9.85
N SER A 192 17.28 1.20 9.97
CA SER A 192 18.27 2.25 9.69
C SER A 192 19.40 2.29 10.71
N ALA A 193 19.11 2.04 12.00
CA ALA A 193 20.09 2.13 13.06
C ALA A 193 21.00 0.91 13.21
N THR A 194 20.46 -0.29 12.93
CA THR A 194 21.17 -1.54 13.27
C THR A 194 21.92 -2.17 12.12
N LEU A 195 21.53 -1.87 10.86
CA LEU A 195 22.05 -2.58 9.66
C LEU A 195 22.09 -4.12 9.82
N SER A 196 21.32 -4.63 10.80
CA SER A 196 21.38 -6.02 11.24
C SER A 196 20.77 -7.02 10.25
N GLY A 197 20.45 -6.54 9.06
CA GLY A 197 20.10 -7.37 7.93
C GLY A 197 18.64 -7.80 7.86
N LEU A 198 18.35 -8.55 6.81
CA LEU A 198 17.02 -9.05 6.42
C LEU A 198 16.24 -9.70 7.58
N VAL A 199 16.95 -10.44 8.44
CA VAL A 199 16.33 -11.18 9.56
C VAL A 199 15.70 -10.23 10.58
N ALA A 200 16.35 -9.10 10.90
CA ALA A 200 15.82 -8.12 11.84
C ALA A 200 14.58 -7.40 11.30
N VAL A 201 14.57 -7.09 10.00
CA VAL A 201 13.40 -6.51 9.33
C VAL A 201 12.20 -7.46 9.36
N ILE A 202 12.41 -8.72 8.99
CA ILE A 202 11.37 -9.74 9.00
C ILE A 202 10.85 -9.98 10.43
N ALA A 203 11.75 -10.08 11.42
CA ALA A 203 11.37 -10.27 12.81
C ALA A 203 10.58 -9.08 13.37
N ALA A 204 10.98 -7.86 13.05
CA ALA A 204 10.27 -6.65 13.49
C ALA A 204 8.90 -6.52 12.80
N ALA A 205 8.80 -6.84 11.50
CA ALA A 205 7.53 -6.87 10.78
C ALA A 205 6.58 -7.95 11.34
N ALA A 206 7.11 -9.15 11.62
CA ALA A 206 6.35 -10.22 12.28
C ALA A 206 5.87 -9.80 13.67
N GLY A 207 6.73 -9.17 14.48
CA GLY A 207 6.37 -8.63 15.78
C GLY A 207 5.26 -7.58 15.71
N ALA A 208 5.37 -6.64 14.77
CA ALA A 208 4.33 -5.65 14.52
C ALA A 208 3.00 -6.30 14.08
N GLY A 209 3.08 -7.33 13.23
CA GLY A 209 1.91 -8.12 12.83
C GLY A 209 1.24 -8.81 14.01
N VAL A 210 2.02 -9.40 14.94
CA VAL A 210 1.49 -9.99 16.17
C VAL A 210 0.81 -8.95 17.05
N VAL A 211 1.38 -7.74 17.21
CA VAL A 211 0.76 -6.65 17.97
C VAL A 211 -0.56 -6.23 17.34
N LEU A 212 -0.60 -6.07 16.02
CA LEU A 212 -1.84 -5.74 15.30
C LEU A 212 -2.89 -6.85 15.42
N LEU A 213 -2.47 -8.12 15.33
CA LEU A 213 -3.35 -9.28 15.50
C LEU A 213 -3.95 -9.32 16.90
N THR A 214 -3.13 -9.22 17.94
CA THR A 214 -3.60 -9.26 19.31
C THR A 214 -4.51 -8.08 19.63
N ALA A 215 -4.17 -6.87 19.16
CA ALA A 215 -5.02 -5.72 19.31
C ALA A 215 -6.40 -5.92 18.65
N ASN A 216 -6.45 -6.55 17.48
CA ASN A 216 -7.72 -6.86 16.80
C ASN A 216 -8.50 -8.01 17.43
N LEU A 217 -7.84 -9.06 17.92
CA LEU A 217 -8.48 -10.20 18.60
C LEU A 217 -9.08 -9.80 19.95
N LEU A 218 -8.41 -8.92 20.70
CA LEU A 218 -8.89 -8.39 21.97
C LEU A 218 -10.00 -7.36 21.82
N ALA A 219 -10.17 -6.81 20.61
CA ALA A 219 -11.16 -5.83 20.28
C ALA A 219 -12.52 -6.47 19.98
N GLY A 220 -13.27 -6.85 20.97
CA GLY A 220 -14.70 -7.23 20.79
C GLY A 220 -15.52 -6.06 20.25
N GLY A 221 -16.36 -6.29 19.23
CA GLY A 221 -17.24 -5.25 18.63
C GLY A 221 -18.16 -5.85 17.58
N THR A 222 -19.19 -5.08 17.21
CA THR A 222 -20.09 -5.45 16.10
C THR A 222 -19.38 -5.21 14.75
N PRO A 223 -19.45 -6.15 13.80
CA PRO A 223 -18.87 -5.96 12.48
C PRO A 223 -19.57 -4.76 11.77
N VAL A 224 -18.77 -3.90 11.13
CA VAL A 224 -19.25 -2.72 10.39
C VAL A 224 -19.43 -3.06 8.91
N TYR A 225 -18.64 -3.99 8.39
CA TYR A 225 -18.71 -4.42 6.99
C TYR A 225 -19.50 -5.72 6.87
N ASP A 226 -20.23 -5.86 5.79
CA ASP A 226 -20.96 -7.07 5.40
C ASP A 226 -20.92 -7.27 3.88
N ALA A 227 -21.63 -8.28 3.37
CA ALA A 227 -21.67 -8.58 1.95
C ALA A 227 -22.25 -7.44 1.10
N HIS A 228 -23.09 -6.58 1.67
CA HIS A 228 -23.73 -5.44 1.01
C HIS A 228 -22.99 -4.12 1.27
N ASN A 229 -22.31 -3.99 2.42
CA ASN A 229 -21.59 -2.80 2.82
C ASN A 229 -20.07 -3.05 2.82
N ASN A 230 -19.47 -3.23 1.65
CA ASN A 230 -18.05 -3.49 1.49
C ASN A 230 -17.30 -2.44 0.63
N ASN A 231 -17.98 -1.35 0.27
CA ASN A 231 -17.45 -0.34 -0.63
C ASN A 231 -16.12 0.29 -0.14
N GLU A 232 -15.95 0.51 1.17
CA GLU A 232 -14.68 1.03 1.71
C GLU A 232 -13.51 0.04 1.52
N VAL A 233 -13.77 -1.25 1.65
CA VAL A 233 -12.77 -2.32 1.42
C VAL A 233 -12.39 -2.36 -0.05
N GLU A 234 -13.36 -2.18 -0.95
CA GLU A 234 -13.12 -2.15 -2.39
C GLU A 234 -12.32 -0.92 -2.82
N ILE A 235 -12.63 0.26 -2.27
CA ILE A 235 -11.87 1.49 -2.52
C ILE A 235 -10.42 1.33 -2.03
N ALA A 236 -10.23 0.72 -0.85
CA ALA A 236 -8.90 0.43 -0.33
C ALA A 236 -8.12 -0.57 -1.21
N ALA A 237 -8.81 -1.57 -1.78
CA ALA A 237 -8.22 -2.50 -2.72
C ALA A 237 -7.76 -1.81 -4.01
N LEU A 238 -8.57 -0.94 -4.59
CA LEU A 238 -8.20 -0.15 -5.78
C LEU A 238 -6.91 0.65 -5.53
N TYR A 239 -6.83 1.33 -4.39
CA TYR A 239 -5.63 2.08 -4.02
C TYR A 239 -4.40 1.17 -3.88
N TRP A 240 -4.52 0.05 -3.17
CA TRP A 240 -3.41 -0.87 -2.93
C TRP A 240 -2.86 -1.48 -4.21
N HIS A 241 -3.74 -1.94 -5.10
CA HIS A 241 -3.34 -2.48 -6.40
C HIS A 241 -2.66 -1.45 -7.30
N PHE A 242 -3.12 -0.20 -7.26
CA PHE A 242 -2.47 0.88 -7.98
C PHE A 242 -1.03 1.11 -7.47
N VAL A 243 -0.84 1.18 -6.15
CA VAL A 243 0.47 1.37 -5.54
C VAL A 243 1.43 0.24 -5.93
N ASP A 244 0.97 -1.02 -5.90
CA ASP A 244 1.74 -2.18 -6.32
C ASP A 244 2.12 -2.12 -7.82
N LEU A 245 1.17 -1.75 -8.68
CA LEU A 245 1.41 -1.59 -10.12
C LEU A 245 2.47 -0.51 -10.40
N ILE A 246 2.41 0.62 -9.70
CA ILE A 246 3.42 1.68 -9.81
C ILE A 246 4.81 1.16 -9.38
N TRP A 247 4.88 0.33 -8.33
CA TRP A 247 6.15 -0.28 -7.94
C TRP A 247 6.76 -1.15 -9.02
N ILE A 248 5.96 -1.95 -9.70
CA ILE A 248 6.43 -2.78 -10.83
C ILE A 248 7.05 -1.90 -11.92
N LEU A 249 6.45 -0.75 -12.23
CA LEU A 249 7.01 0.21 -13.18
C LEU A 249 8.33 0.81 -12.65
N VAL A 250 8.36 1.27 -11.41
CA VAL A 250 9.57 1.81 -10.78
C VAL A 250 10.69 0.77 -10.77
N PHE A 251 10.40 -0.46 -10.35
CA PHE A 251 11.36 -1.55 -10.36
C PHE A 251 11.92 -1.80 -11.76
N THR A 252 11.05 -1.87 -12.76
CA THR A 252 11.47 -2.13 -14.14
C THR A 252 12.37 -1.02 -14.68
N PHE A 253 11.96 0.24 -14.55
CA PHE A 253 12.69 1.36 -15.15
C PHE A 253 13.95 1.75 -14.38
N VAL A 254 13.97 1.59 -13.06
CA VAL A 254 15.09 2.05 -12.22
C VAL A 254 16.11 0.95 -11.96
N TYR A 255 15.69 -0.30 -11.80
CA TYR A 255 16.57 -1.38 -11.39
C TYR A 255 16.94 -2.34 -12.54
N LEU A 256 16.06 -2.54 -13.53
CA LEU A 256 16.30 -3.53 -14.59
C LEU A 256 16.82 -2.91 -15.89
N ILE A 257 16.34 -1.74 -16.27
CA ILE A 257 16.79 -1.03 -17.47
C ILE A 257 17.93 -0.08 -17.11
#